data_1dcc8a09f3e0051337def7a7d67b040a
#
_entry.id   1dcc8a09f3e0051337def7a7d67b040a
#
_cell.length_a   1.000
_cell.length_b   1.000
_cell.length_c   1.000
_cell.angle_alpha   90.00
_cell.angle_beta   90.00
_cell.angle_gamma   90.00
#
_symmetry.space_group_name_H-M   'P 1'
#
loop_
_entity.id
_entity.type
_entity.pdbx_description
1 polymer ?
#
loop_
_entity_poly.entity_id
_entity_poly.type
_entity_poly.pdbx_seq_one_letter_code
_entity_poly.pdbx_strand_id
1 'polypeptide(L)'
;MAGMMTQAKWQASIIATVQNNIHPEIEAPASALGTLNYSKTATFTLGQDRYGDKVMPRKGDVCLDLGACYGDTSLWMLDQGAAPVHAFEIDPGTREFLAGTLAKKPEYGRIQVVPKAVTDTSGELYLVTNDYNPGASCITRQKPATGSFATIAATSLDDYCREQDIRPDFIKMDIEGAELDAINGAESVFTDCRPRFAICIYHTPEHRWQIPLRLAELCPDYDFYVKKSHPVFETVLYGRPR
;
A
#
# COMPACT_ATOMS: atom_id res chain seq x y z
N MET A 1 42.33 -2.34 -2.66
CA MET A 1 41.53 -2.82 -3.82
C MET A 1 40.27 -3.46 -3.26
N ALA A 2 39.17 -2.75 -3.23
CA ALA A 2 37.86 -3.32 -2.87
C ALA A 2 37.41 -4.21 -4.03
N GLY A 3 37.39 -5.53 -3.81
CA GLY A 3 36.99 -6.49 -4.82
C GLY A 3 35.55 -6.21 -5.27
N MET A 4 35.33 -5.97 -6.55
CA MET A 4 34.03 -5.87 -7.17
C MET A 4 33.25 -7.15 -6.85
N MET A 5 32.13 -6.99 -6.14
CA MET A 5 31.22 -8.10 -5.84
C MET A 5 30.65 -8.63 -7.16
N THR A 6 30.75 -9.94 -7.40
CA THR A 6 30.16 -10.53 -8.60
C THR A 6 28.63 -10.38 -8.58
N GLN A 7 28.00 -10.30 -9.76
CA GLN A 7 26.54 -10.19 -9.86
C GLN A 7 25.82 -11.29 -9.07
N ALA A 8 26.32 -12.52 -9.09
CA ALA A 8 25.75 -13.63 -8.32
C ALA A 8 25.83 -13.43 -6.80
N LYS A 9 26.94 -12.89 -6.28
CA LYS A 9 27.09 -12.56 -4.86
C LYS A 9 26.19 -11.40 -4.45
N TRP A 10 26.04 -10.40 -5.31
CA TRP A 10 25.13 -9.29 -5.10
C TRP A 10 23.68 -9.76 -5.07
N GLN A 11 23.28 -10.62 -6.02
CA GLN A 11 21.96 -11.25 -6.05
C GLN A 11 21.68 -12.09 -4.80
N ALA A 12 22.62 -12.94 -4.39
CA ALA A 12 22.46 -13.75 -3.17
C ALA A 12 22.34 -12.87 -1.91
N SER A 13 23.08 -11.77 -1.84
CA SER A 13 22.99 -10.81 -0.72
C SER A 13 21.64 -10.14 -0.66
N ILE A 14 21.07 -9.73 -1.80
CA ILE A 14 19.74 -9.14 -1.86
C ILE A 14 18.67 -10.16 -1.46
N ILE A 15 18.71 -11.38 -2.00
CA ILE A 15 17.77 -12.44 -1.65
C ILE A 15 17.81 -12.71 -0.14
N ALA A 16 19.00 -12.81 0.46
CA ALA A 16 19.14 -13.03 1.89
C ALA A 16 18.58 -11.83 2.70
N THR A 17 18.82 -10.59 2.24
CA THR A 17 18.27 -9.38 2.89
C THR A 17 16.74 -9.36 2.81
N VAL A 18 16.19 -9.70 1.66
CA VAL A 18 14.76 -9.84 1.42
C VAL A 18 14.14 -10.86 2.36
N GLN A 19 14.68 -12.09 2.39
CA GLN A 19 14.16 -13.18 3.23
C GLN A 19 14.21 -12.84 4.74
N ASN A 20 15.20 -12.06 5.18
CA ASN A 20 15.36 -11.67 6.58
C ASN A 20 14.45 -10.51 7.00
N ASN A 21 13.90 -9.74 6.05
CA ASN A 21 13.11 -8.54 6.33
C ASN A 21 11.63 -8.66 5.94
N ILE A 22 11.23 -9.71 5.21
CA ILE A 22 9.81 -10.02 5.00
C ILE A 22 9.20 -10.51 6.31
N HIS A 23 7.94 -10.19 6.55
CA HIS A 23 7.18 -10.79 7.65
C HIS A 23 7.34 -12.33 7.59
N PRO A 24 7.70 -12.99 8.69
CA PRO A 24 8.11 -14.42 8.68
C PRO A 24 7.05 -15.37 8.14
N GLU A 25 5.80 -14.96 8.09
CA GLU A 25 4.69 -15.77 7.57
C GLU A 25 4.45 -15.61 6.07
N ILE A 26 5.16 -14.68 5.42
CA ILE A 26 5.07 -14.46 3.99
C ILE A 26 6.21 -15.22 3.31
N GLU A 27 5.84 -16.29 2.61
CA GLU A 27 6.75 -16.95 1.67
C GLU A 27 6.79 -16.11 0.40
N ALA A 28 7.91 -15.43 0.15
CA ALA A 28 8.05 -14.66 -1.08
C ALA A 28 7.82 -15.57 -2.29
N PRO A 29 6.91 -15.23 -3.22
CA PRO A 29 6.65 -16.07 -4.39
C PRO A 29 7.91 -16.19 -5.23
N ALA A 30 8.15 -17.35 -5.83
CA ALA A 30 9.32 -17.62 -6.66
C ALA A 30 9.49 -16.58 -7.80
N SER A 31 8.40 -16.01 -8.30
CA SER A 31 8.38 -14.90 -9.26
C SER A 31 8.95 -13.60 -8.69
N ALA A 32 8.82 -13.36 -7.39
CA ALA A 32 9.42 -12.19 -6.72
C ALA A 32 10.92 -12.41 -6.43
N LEU A 33 11.34 -13.66 -6.29
CA LEU A 33 12.74 -14.04 -6.02
C LEU A 33 13.56 -14.27 -7.30
N GLY A 34 12.93 -14.56 -8.42
CA GLY A 34 13.57 -15.19 -9.57
C GLY A 34 14.04 -14.29 -10.70
N THR A 35 13.53 -13.09 -10.92
CA THR A 35 13.97 -12.22 -12.03
C THR A 35 13.67 -10.76 -11.74
N LEU A 36 14.62 -9.87 -12.05
CA LEU A 36 14.53 -8.41 -12.32
C LEU A 36 13.62 -7.53 -11.43
N ASN A 37 12.81 -8.08 -10.56
CA ASN A 37 11.95 -7.37 -9.61
C ASN A 37 12.65 -7.07 -8.28
N TYR A 38 13.97 -7.01 -8.27
CA TYR A 38 14.77 -6.67 -7.10
C TYR A 38 14.36 -5.33 -6.48
N SER A 39 14.04 -4.35 -7.30
CA SER A 39 13.58 -3.06 -6.77
C SER A 39 12.26 -3.20 -6.00
N LYS A 40 11.33 -4.03 -6.48
CA LYS A 40 10.06 -4.27 -5.79
C LYS A 40 10.20 -5.16 -4.56
N THR A 41 11.04 -6.18 -4.63
CA THR A 41 11.29 -7.04 -3.48
C THR A 41 12.05 -6.27 -2.39
N ALA A 42 12.99 -5.41 -2.75
CA ALA A 42 13.63 -4.52 -1.79
C ALA A 42 12.66 -3.48 -1.22
N THR A 43 11.76 -2.93 -2.02
CA THR A 43 10.68 -2.06 -1.59
C THR A 43 9.73 -2.77 -0.62
N PHE A 44 9.38 -3.98 -0.93
CA PHE A 44 8.54 -4.85 -0.12
C PHE A 44 9.16 -5.16 1.27
N THR A 45 10.44 -5.49 1.32
CA THR A 45 11.14 -5.83 2.57
C THR A 45 11.44 -4.62 3.46
N LEU A 46 11.57 -3.45 2.88
CA LEU A 46 11.74 -2.19 3.60
C LEU A 46 10.39 -1.56 4.02
N GLY A 47 9.27 -2.26 3.75
CA GLY A 47 7.93 -1.76 4.00
C GLY A 47 7.69 -1.34 5.45
N GLN A 48 8.17 -2.12 6.40
CA GLN A 48 8.04 -1.83 7.82
C GLN A 48 8.77 -0.54 8.22
N ASP A 49 10.02 -0.37 7.81
CA ASP A 49 10.79 0.85 8.05
C ASP A 49 10.25 2.04 7.25
N ARG A 50 9.59 1.75 6.13
CA ARG A 50 9.04 2.75 5.23
C ARG A 50 7.82 3.44 5.80
N TYR A 51 6.88 2.69 6.40
CA TYR A 51 5.62 3.22 6.91
C TYR A 51 5.57 3.43 8.41
N GLY A 52 6.59 3.03 9.15
CA GLY A 52 6.65 3.03 10.60
C GLY A 52 7.67 3.99 11.22
N ASP A 53 7.87 5.18 10.63
CA ASP A 53 8.86 6.13 11.18
C ASP A 53 8.23 7.12 12.18
N LYS A 54 7.66 8.22 11.66
CA LYS A 54 7.14 9.32 12.50
C LYS A 54 5.73 9.07 12.98
N VAL A 55 5.00 8.27 12.22
CA VAL A 55 3.60 7.95 12.46
C VAL A 55 3.43 6.45 12.28
N MET A 56 2.78 5.79 13.22
CA MET A 56 2.61 4.33 13.26
C MET A 56 1.18 3.97 13.64
N PRO A 57 0.69 2.78 13.23
CA PRO A 57 -0.51 2.21 13.83
C PRO A 57 -0.29 1.94 15.32
N ARG A 58 -1.37 1.90 16.09
CA ARG A 58 -1.38 1.68 17.53
C ARG A 58 -2.32 0.55 17.89
N LYS A 59 -2.18 0.03 19.09
CA LYS A 59 -3.08 -1.00 19.61
C LYS A 59 -4.52 -0.51 19.61
N GLY A 60 -5.39 -1.29 18.97
CA GLY A 60 -6.82 -1.03 18.85
C GLY A 60 -7.22 -0.15 17.67
N ASP A 61 -6.27 0.36 16.87
CA ASP A 61 -6.58 1.16 15.70
C ASP A 61 -7.36 0.35 14.65
N VAL A 62 -8.33 0.98 14.03
CA VAL A 62 -8.91 0.57 12.75
C VAL A 62 -7.97 1.06 11.65
N CYS A 63 -7.36 0.14 10.90
CA CYS A 63 -6.39 0.47 9.88
C CYS A 63 -6.91 0.19 8.47
N LEU A 64 -6.60 1.10 7.54
CA LEU A 64 -6.78 0.91 6.11
C LEU A 64 -5.40 0.74 5.46
N ASP A 65 -5.16 -0.40 4.83
CA ASP A 65 -3.96 -0.70 4.05
C ASP A 65 -4.32 -0.68 2.56
N LEU A 66 -4.14 0.47 1.92
CA LEU A 66 -4.48 0.67 0.51
C LEU A 66 -3.28 0.29 -0.35
N GLY A 67 -3.46 -0.76 -1.16
CA GLY A 67 -2.39 -1.44 -1.88
C GLY A 67 -1.64 -2.43 -0.98
N ALA A 68 -2.39 -3.36 -0.39
CA ALA A 68 -1.86 -4.33 0.56
C ALA A 68 -0.88 -5.33 -0.05
N CYS A 69 -0.91 -5.50 -1.37
CA CYS A 69 -0.04 -6.41 -2.09
C CYS A 69 -0.06 -7.81 -1.47
N TYR A 70 1.08 -8.33 -1.05
CA TYR A 70 1.18 -9.65 -0.40
C TYR A 70 0.81 -9.64 1.09
N GLY A 71 0.50 -8.46 1.68
CA GLY A 71 -0.01 -8.33 3.03
C GLY A 71 1.03 -8.09 4.12
N ASP A 72 2.29 -7.81 3.77
CA ASP A 72 3.33 -7.55 4.78
C ASP A 72 3.02 -6.32 5.62
N THR A 73 2.50 -5.25 5.02
CA THR A 73 2.08 -4.05 5.75
C THR A 73 0.84 -4.32 6.60
N SER A 74 -0.12 -5.10 6.11
CA SER A 74 -1.30 -5.51 6.89
C SER A 74 -0.92 -6.36 8.12
N LEU A 75 0.00 -7.32 7.95
CA LEU A 75 0.51 -8.12 9.06
C LEU A 75 1.32 -7.28 10.04
N TRP A 76 2.16 -6.36 9.55
CA TRP A 76 2.87 -5.41 10.41
C TRP A 76 1.90 -4.54 11.23
N MET A 77 0.81 -4.03 10.64
CA MET A 77 -0.22 -3.29 11.38
C MET A 77 -0.84 -4.14 12.48
N LEU A 78 -1.12 -5.41 12.17
CA LEU A 78 -1.64 -6.36 13.15
C LEU A 78 -0.65 -6.62 14.28
N ASP A 79 0.65 -6.73 14.01
CA ASP A 79 1.71 -6.89 15.00
C ASP A 79 1.85 -5.65 15.91
N GLN A 80 1.52 -4.45 15.41
CA GLN A 80 1.41 -3.24 16.24
C GLN A 80 0.15 -3.24 17.12
N GLY A 81 -0.70 -4.25 16.97
CA GLY A 81 -1.93 -4.42 17.73
C GLY A 81 -3.16 -3.76 17.12
N ALA A 82 -3.09 -3.31 15.87
CA ALA A 82 -4.26 -2.86 15.13
C ALA A 82 -5.32 -3.96 15.01
N ALA A 83 -6.60 -3.61 15.05
CA ALA A 83 -7.70 -4.55 14.80
C ALA A 83 -9.04 -3.80 14.71
N PRO A 84 -9.76 -3.85 13.56
CA PRO A 84 -9.43 -4.59 12.33
C PRO A 84 -8.44 -3.88 11.39
N VAL A 85 -7.90 -4.62 10.42
CA VAL A 85 -7.17 -4.07 9.27
C VAL A 85 -7.96 -4.38 8.01
N HIS A 86 -8.29 -3.37 7.22
CA HIS A 86 -8.94 -3.51 5.91
C HIS A 86 -7.88 -3.39 4.82
N ALA A 87 -7.55 -4.52 4.20
CA ALA A 87 -6.48 -4.68 3.22
C ALA A 87 -7.03 -4.60 1.80
N PHE A 88 -6.88 -3.44 1.14
CA PHE A 88 -7.33 -3.24 -0.23
C PHE A 88 -6.27 -3.76 -1.21
N GLU A 89 -6.68 -4.73 -2.02
CA GLU A 89 -5.84 -5.30 -3.07
C GLU A 89 -6.73 -5.70 -4.26
N ILE A 90 -6.39 -5.22 -5.45
CA ILE A 90 -7.19 -5.40 -6.66
C ILE A 90 -6.71 -6.53 -7.56
N ASP A 91 -5.42 -6.88 -7.50
CA ASP A 91 -4.87 -7.95 -8.34
C ASP A 91 -5.33 -9.33 -7.84
N PRO A 92 -5.98 -10.15 -8.68
CA PRO A 92 -6.51 -11.44 -8.25
C PRO A 92 -5.44 -12.42 -7.76
N GLY A 93 -4.28 -12.46 -8.43
CA GLY A 93 -3.19 -13.37 -8.07
C GLY A 93 -2.54 -12.99 -6.74
N THR A 94 -2.35 -11.70 -6.53
CA THR A 94 -1.82 -11.16 -5.27
C THR A 94 -2.81 -11.41 -4.12
N ARG A 95 -4.11 -11.26 -4.36
CA ARG A 95 -5.15 -11.57 -3.36
C ARG A 95 -5.21 -13.05 -2.99
N GLU A 96 -5.07 -13.95 -3.96
CA GLU A 96 -5.02 -15.39 -3.69
C GLU A 96 -3.84 -15.75 -2.78
N PHE A 97 -2.68 -15.16 -3.06
CA PHE A 97 -1.49 -15.32 -2.22
C PHE A 97 -1.73 -14.77 -0.81
N LEU A 98 -2.26 -13.56 -0.69
CA LEU A 98 -2.61 -12.94 0.60
C LEU A 98 -3.59 -13.82 1.38
N ALA A 99 -4.66 -14.30 0.75
CA ALA A 99 -5.63 -15.19 1.38
C ALA A 99 -4.97 -16.48 1.90
N GLY A 100 -4.05 -17.08 1.13
CA GLY A 100 -3.27 -18.24 1.57
C GLY A 100 -2.39 -17.94 2.79
N THR A 101 -1.82 -16.75 2.86
CA THR A 101 -1.05 -16.30 4.04
C THR A 101 -1.95 -16.13 5.25
N LEU A 102 -3.11 -15.49 5.10
CA LEU A 102 -4.05 -15.25 6.19
C LEU A 102 -4.68 -16.53 6.75
N ALA A 103 -4.79 -17.57 5.94
CA ALA A 103 -5.31 -18.87 6.38
C ALA A 103 -4.34 -19.64 7.32
N LYS A 104 -3.08 -19.21 7.45
CA LYS A 104 -2.07 -19.89 8.27
C LYS A 104 -2.35 -19.79 9.78
N LYS A 105 -2.95 -18.69 10.23
CA LYS A 105 -3.21 -18.45 11.65
C LYS A 105 -4.58 -17.81 11.91
N PRO A 106 -5.31 -18.27 12.93
CA PRO A 106 -6.64 -17.71 13.26
C PRO A 106 -6.63 -16.21 13.57
N GLU A 107 -5.56 -15.70 14.20
CA GLU A 107 -5.42 -14.26 14.54
C GLU A 107 -5.37 -13.36 13.31
N TYR A 108 -4.99 -13.87 12.15
CA TYR A 108 -4.99 -13.13 10.88
C TYR A 108 -6.41 -12.89 10.33
N GLY A 109 -7.42 -13.57 10.87
CA GLY A 109 -8.84 -13.29 10.57
C GLY A 109 -9.29 -11.87 10.92
N ARG A 110 -8.46 -11.08 11.60
CA ARG A 110 -8.68 -9.65 11.83
C ARG A 110 -8.25 -8.76 10.64
N ILE A 111 -7.64 -9.34 9.61
CA ILE A 111 -7.34 -8.69 8.34
C ILE A 111 -8.44 -9.06 7.35
N GLN A 112 -9.19 -8.07 6.90
CA GLN A 112 -10.25 -8.21 5.91
C GLN A 112 -9.74 -7.79 4.54
N VAL A 113 -9.65 -8.72 3.60
CA VAL A 113 -9.24 -8.42 2.21
C VAL A 113 -10.41 -7.77 1.47
N VAL A 114 -10.18 -6.59 0.89
CA VAL A 114 -11.16 -5.80 0.16
C VAL A 114 -10.79 -5.73 -1.32
N PRO A 115 -11.52 -6.44 -2.22
CA PRO A 115 -11.22 -6.50 -3.65
C PRO A 115 -11.79 -5.30 -4.41
N LYS A 116 -11.57 -4.08 -3.92
CA LYS A 116 -12.04 -2.84 -4.55
C LYS A 116 -10.86 -1.89 -4.78
N ALA A 117 -10.86 -1.21 -5.91
CA ALA A 117 -9.99 -0.05 -6.13
C ALA A 117 -10.47 1.13 -5.27
N VAL A 118 -9.53 1.94 -4.80
CA VAL A 118 -9.86 3.18 -4.09
C VAL A 118 -9.64 4.37 -5.02
N THR A 119 -10.65 5.23 -5.13
CA THR A 119 -10.66 6.41 -6.02
C THR A 119 -11.62 7.48 -5.46
N ASP A 120 -11.86 8.55 -6.21
CA ASP A 120 -12.74 9.67 -5.82
C ASP A 120 -14.24 9.32 -5.83
N THR A 121 -14.65 8.27 -6.54
CA THR A 121 -16.05 7.87 -6.70
C THR A 121 -16.22 6.37 -6.68
N SER A 122 -17.34 5.90 -6.14
CA SER A 122 -17.72 4.48 -6.21
C SER A 122 -18.25 4.10 -7.60
N GLY A 123 -17.98 2.88 -8.05
CA GLY A 123 -18.42 2.38 -9.37
C GLY A 123 -17.58 1.24 -9.90
N GLU A 124 -17.36 1.23 -11.21
CA GLU A 124 -16.53 0.25 -11.91
C GLU A 124 -15.37 0.94 -12.64
N LEU A 125 -14.22 0.29 -12.63
CA LEU A 125 -13.01 0.68 -13.33
C LEU A 125 -12.43 -0.49 -14.12
N TYR A 126 -11.44 -0.22 -14.94
CA TYR A 126 -10.67 -1.23 -15.65
C TYR A 126 -9.29 -1.35 -15.02
N LEU A 127 -8.95 -2.56 -14.60
CA LEU A 127 -7.60 -2.93 -14.18
C LEU A 127 -6.82 -3.37 -15.43
N VAL A 128 -5.78 -2.65 -15.77
CA VAL A 128 -4.82 -3.03 -16.80
C VAL A 128 -3.70 -3.80 -16.14
N THR A 129 -3.65 -5.11 -16.39
CA THR A 129 -2.66 -5.98 -15.78
C THR A 129 -1.32 -5.87 -16.50
N ASN A 130 -0.24 -5.89 -15.72
CA ASN A 130 1.10 -6.01 -16.24
C ASN A 130 1.62 -7.41 -15.92
N ASP A 131 1.62 -8.29 -16.95
CA ASP A 131 2.00 -9.71 -16.79
C ASP A 131 3.46 -9.88 -16.31
N TYR A 132 4.33 -8.90 -16.57
CA TYR A 132 5.73 -8.93 -16.12
C TYR A 132 5.92 -8.37 -14.72
N ASN A 133 4.96 -7.61 -14.21
CA ASN A 133 5.06 -6.91 -12.95
C ASN A 133 3.65 -6.63 -12.37
N PRO A 134 3.03 -7.60 -11.67
CA PRO A 134 1.67 -7.46 -11.14
C PRO A 134 1.47 -6.20 -10.28
N GLY A 135 2.49 -5.80 -9.51
CA GLY A 135 2.41 -4.59 -8.70
C GLY A 135 2.55 -3.27 -9.49
N ALA A 136 2.76 -3.29 -10.82
CA ALA A 136 2.67 -2.12 -11.70
C ALA A 136 1.37 -2.15 -12.53
N SER A 137 0.38 -2.93 -12.11
CA SER A 137 -0.97 -2.89 -12.66
C SER A 137 -1.59 -1.53 -12.32
N CYS A 138 -2.25 -0.90 -13.29
CA CYS A 138 -2.87 0.41 -13.11
C CYS A 138 -4.37 0.36 -13.37
N ILE A 139 -5.09 1.31 -12.82
CA ILE A 139 -6.52 1.47 -13.05
C ILE A 139 -6.79 2.57 -14.07
N THR A 140 -7.86 2.42 -14.84
CA THR A 140 -8.34 3.44 -15.77
C THR A 140 -9.87 3.50 -15.81
N ARG A 141 -10.43 4.69 -16.02
CA ARG A 141 -11.87 4.90 -16.20
C ARG A 141 -12.33 4.55 -17.62
N GLN A 142 -11.42 4.65 -18.58
CA GLN A 142 -11.73 4.36 -19.98
C GLN A 142 -11.40 2.90 -20.29
N LYS A 143 -12.34 2.20 -20.93
CA LYS A 143 -12.11 0.83 -21.37
C LYS A 143 -10.93 0.79 -22.34
N PRO A 144 -9.87 0.01 -22.03
CA PRO A 144 -8.73 -0.10 -22.92
C PRO A 144 -9.14 -0.68 -24.28
N ALA A 145 -8.63 -0.09 -25.36
CA ALA A 145 -8.90 -0.56 -26.72
C ALA A 145 -8.13 -1.87 -27.04
N THR A 146 -6.98 -2.08 -26.37
CA THR A 146 -6.09 -3.23 -26.57
C THR A 146 -5.45 -3.63 -25.23
N GLY A 147 -4.91 -4.85 -25.18
CA GLY A 147 -4.25 -5.39 -23.96
C GLY A 147 -5.20 -6.19 -23.06
N SER A 148 -4.62 -6.81 -22.05
CA SER A 148 -5.38 -7.55 -21.03
C SER A 148 -5.91 -6.58 -19.97
N PHE A 149 -7.20 -6.64 -19.71
CA PHE A 149 -7.84 -5.87 -18.65
C PHE A 149 -8.98 -6.65 -18.01
N ALA A 150 -9.29 -6.31 -16.76
CA ALA A 150 -10.46 -6.82 -16.05
C ALA A 150 -11.31 -5.65 -15.55
N THR A 151 -12.62 -5.83 -15.46
CA THR A 151 -13.50 -4.89 -14.77
C THR A 151 -13.40 -5.17 -13.27
N ILE A 152 -13.18 -4.11 -12.48
CA ILE A 152 -13.07 -4.18 -11.04
C ILE A 152 -14.01 -3.18 -10.38
N ALA A 153 -14.49 -3.53 -9.18
CA ALA A 153 -15.25 -2.60 -8.36
C ALA A 153 -14.33 -1.50 -7.82
N ALA A 154 -14.85 -0.29 -7.74
CA ALA A 154 -14.20 0.86 -7.13
C ALA A 154 -15.07 1.44 -6.02
N THR A 155 -14.45 2.09 -5.06
CA THR A 155 -15.13 2.78 -3.96
C THR A 155 -14.35 4.05 -3.58
N SER A 156 -15.07 5.08 -3.14
CA SER A 156 -14.45 6.15 -2.37
C SER A 156 -14.23 5.68 -0.92
N LEU A 157 -13.27 6.26 -0.21
CA LEU A 157 -13.09 5.92 1.22
C LEU A 157 -14.26 6.41 2.07
N ASP A 158 -14.86 7.55 1.72
CA ASP A 158 -16.04 8.05 2.40
C ASP A 158 -17.23 7.08 2.29
N ASP A 159 -17.47 6.52 1.09
CA ASP A 159 -18.51 5.51 0.88
C ASP A 159 -18.19 4.21 1.61
N TYR A 160 -16.96 3.72 1.48
CA TYR A 160 -16.55 2.48 2.13
C TYR A 160 -16.67 2.55 3.64
N CYS A 161 -16.16 3.61 4.25
CA CYS A 161 -16.22 3.77 5.71
C CYS A 161 -17.66 3.89 6.21
N ARG A 162 -18.52 4.57 5.46
CA ARG A 162 -19.95 4.65 5.76
C ARG A 162 -20.65 3.30 5.62
N GLU A 163 -20.39 2.54 4.54
CA GLU A 163 -20.97 1.22 4.29
C GLU A 163 -20.56 0.19 5.34
N GLN A 164 -19.32 0.26 5.82
CA GLN A 164 -18.77 -0.67 6.82
C GLN A 164 -19.00 -0.19 8.28
N ASP A 165 -19.54 1.01 8.47
CA ASP A 165 -19.71 1.67 9.78
C ASP A 165 -18.40 1.72 10.57
N ILE A 166 -17.30 2.16 9.91
CA ILE A 166 -15.96 2.27 10.50
C ILE A 166 -15.43 3.69 10.48
N ARG A 167 -14.55 3.98 11.44
CA ARG A 167 -13.79 5.21 11.56
C ARG A 167 -12.31 4.86 11.60
N PRO A 168 -11.56 5.06 10.51
CA PRO A 168 -10.15 4.69 10.48
C PRO A 168 -9.30 5.61 11.37
N ASP A 169 -8.35 4.99 12.08
CA ASP A 169 -7.36 5.65 12.92
C ASP A 169 -5.99 5.77 12.23
N PHE A 170 -5.72 4.88 11.28
CA PHE A 170 -4.48 4.87 10.51
C PHE A 170 -4.73 4.44 9.06
N ILE A 171 -4.13 5.16 8.12
CA ILE A 171 -4.20 4.87 6.68
C ILE A 171 -2.78 4.77 6.11
N LYS A 172 -2.44 3.64 5.51
CA LYS A 172 -1.30 3.54 4.58
C LYS A 172 -1.84 3.56 3.16
N MET A 173 -1.17 4.29 2.26
CA MET A 173 -1.59 4.39 0.86
C MET A 173 -0.38 4.27 -0.07
N ASP A 174 -0.41 3.25 -0.91
CA ASP A 174 0.59 2.94 -1.93
C ASP A 174 -0.14 2.21 -3.08
N ILE A 175 -0.78 2.96 -3.97
CA ILE A 175 -1.77 2.50 -4.95
C ILE A 175 -1.44 2.91 -6.39
N GLU A 176 -0.15 2.99 -6.67
CA GLU A 176 0.43 3.08 -8.02
C GLU A 176 -0.11 4.25 -8.86
N GLY A 177 -0.32 5.41 -8.22
CA GLY A 177 -0.69 6.67 -8.88
C GLY A 177 -2.14 7.11 -8.70
N ALA A 178 -2.98 6.34 -8.00
CA ALA A 178 -4.36 6.71 -7.69
C ALA A 178 -4.51 7.48 -6.36
N GLU A 179 -3.39 7.85 -5.71
CA GLU A 179 -3.41 8.43 -4.36
C GLU A 179 -4.19 9.73 -4.27
N LEU A 180 -4.04 10.62 -5.26
CA LEU A 180 -4.75 11.91 -5.25
C LEU A 180 -6.26 11.73 -5.41
N ASP A 181 -6.69 10.83 -6.30
CA ASP A 181 -8.10 10.50 -6.47
C ASP A 181 -8.67 9.86 -5.20
N ALA A 182 -7.92 8.94 -4.57
CA ALA A 182 -8.33 8.32 -3.30
C ALA A 182 -8.49 9.35 -2.17
N ILE A 183 -7.60 10.34 -2.08
CA ILE A 183 -7.71 11.44 -1.11
C ILE A 183 -8.93 12.32 -1.40
N ASN A 184 -9.23 12.60 -2.68
CA ASN A 184 -10.42 13.36 -3.06
C ASN A 184 -11.73 12.62 -2.73
N GLY A 185 -11.71 11.28 -2.71
CA GLY A 185 -12.82 10.43 -2.28
C GLY A 185 -12.84 10.13 -0.76
N ALA A 186 -12.04 10.86 0.04
CA ALA A 186 -11.86 10.63 1.46
C ALA A 186 -12.01 11.91 2.30
N GLU A 187 -12.76 12.88 1.82
CA GLU A 187 -12.87 14.19 2.47
C GLU A 187 -13.42 14.07 3.90
N SER A 188 -14.53 13.35 4.09
CA SER A 188 -15.12 13.12 5.42
C SER A 188 -14.20 12.26 6.30
N VAL A 189 -13.51 11.28 5.72
CA VAL A 189 -12.55 10.47 6.47
C VAL A 189 -11.43 11.34 7.05
N PHE A 190 -10.84 12.23 6.26
CA PHE A 190 -9.76 13.09 6.75
C PHE A 190 -10.24 14.19 7.70
N THR A 191 -11.41 14.78 7.47
CA THR A 191 -11.93 15.87 8.30
C THR A 191 -12.55 15.38 9.62
N ASP A 192 -13.31 14.28 9.58
CA ASP A 192 -14.13 13.82 10.71
C ASP A 192 -13.47 12.70 11.52
N CYS A 193 -12.82 11.73 10.84
CA CYS A 193 -12.12 10.64 11.54
C CYS A 193 -10.72 11.07 11.96
N ARG A 194 -10.08 11.96 11.19
CA ARG A 194 -8.75 12.52 11.49
C ARG A 194 -7.67 11.45 11.67
N PRO A 195 -7.53 10.51 10.71
CA PRO A 195 -6.59 9.40 10.84
C PRO A 195 -5.14 9.87 10.76
N ARG A 196 -4.26 9.20 11.46
CA ARG A 196 -2.83 9.25 11.12
C ARG A 196 -2.60 8.54 9.80
N PHE A 197 -1.61 8.98 9.04
CA PHE A 197 -1.39 8.37 7.74
C PHE A 197 0.09 8.30 7.30
N ALA A 198 0.35 7.38 6.37
CA ALA A 198 1.58 7.24 5.60
C ALA A 198 1.21 7.03 4.12
N ILE A 199 1.44 8.03 3.28
CA ILE A 199 0.99 8.08 1.89
C ILE A 199 2.18 8.22 0.95
N CYS A 200 2.29 7.35 -0.05
CA CYS A 200 3.27 7.45 -1.12
C CYS A 200 2.96 8.65 -2.03
N ILE A 201 4.01 9.44 -2.36
CA ILE A 201 3.87 10.65 -3.18
C ILE A 201 4.85 10.66 -4.35
N TYR A 202 5.26 9.48 -4.84
CA TYR A 202 6.33 9.37 -5.84
C TYR A 202 5.90 8.75 -7.17
N HIS A 203 4.72 8.15 -7.26
CA HIS A 203 4.26 7.48 -8.48
C HIS A 203 4.06 8.44 -9.65
N THR A 204 3.56 9.63 -9.37
CA THR A 204 3.43 10.72 -10.33
C THR A 204 4.28 11.90 -9.88
N PRO A 205 5.03 12.58 -10.77
CA PRO A 205 5.83 13.75 -10.37
C PRO A 205 5.02 14.81 -9.64
N GLU A 206 3.79 15.06 -10.08
CA GLU A 206 2.85 16.04 -9.54
C GLU A 206 2.38 15.71 -8.13
N HIS A 207 2.32 14.45 -7.75
CA HIS A 207 1.90 14.01 -6.42
C HIS A 207 2.79 14.55 -5.31
N ARG A 208 4.06 14.91 -5.61
CA ARG A 208 5.00 15.48 -4.63
C ARG A 208 4.55 16.83 -4.07
N TRP A 209 3.69 17.56 -4.79
CA TRP A 209 3.13 18.83 -4.31
C TRP A 209 1.60 18.82 -4.23
N GLN A 210 0.89 18.14 -5.14
CA GLN A 210 -0.57 18.11 -5.13
C GLN A 210 -1.12 17.42 -3.89
N ILE A 211 -0.56 16.26 -3.52
CA ILE A 211 -1.00 15.50 -2.32
C ILE A 211 -0.75 16.29 -1.03
N PRO A 212 0.47 16.81 -0.76
CA PRO A 212 0.69 17.64 0.42
C PRO A 212 -0.22 18.87 0.51
N LEU A 213 -0.46 19.55 -0.62
CA LEU A 213 -1.34 20.73 -0.64
C LEU A 213 -2.79 20.33 -0.35
N ARG A 214 -3.30 19.29 -0.99
CA ARG A 214 -4.67 18.81 -0.76
C ARG A 214 -4.88 18.36 0.69
N LEU A 215 -3.93 17.62 1.25
CA LEU A 215 -4.01 17.20 2.65
C LEU A 215 -3.87 18.37 3.64
N ALA A 216 -3.09 19.40 3.32
CA ALA A 216 -3.01 20.60 4.15
C ALA A 216 -4.34 21.39 4.18
N GLU A 217 -5.11 21.35 3.08
CA GLU A 217 -6.47 21.91 3.03
C GLU A 217 -7.44 21.12 3.91
N LEU A 218 -7.42 19.78 3.82
CA LEU A 218 -8.30 18.89 4.57
C LEU A 218 -7.93 18.81 6.06
N CYS A 219 -6.65 18.92 6.37
CA CYS A 219 -6.07 18.68 7.69
C CYS A 219 -5.20 19.88 8.15
N PRO A 220 -5.75 21.10 8.32
CA PRO A 220 -4.96 22.31 8.60
C PRO A 220 -4.24 22.29 9.93
N ASP A 221 -4.67 21.43 10.85
CA ASP A 221 -4.10 21.27 12.20
C ASP A 221 -3.28 19.97 12.37
N TYR A 222 -2.71 19.47 11.27
CA TYR A 222 -1.81 18.33 11.30
C TYR A 222 -0.33 18.75 11.30
N ASP A 223 0.49 17.89 11.86
CA ASP A 223 1.93 17.87 11.62
C ASP A 223 2.21 16.94 10.43
N PHE A 224 2.96 17.46 9.45
CA PHE A 224 3.37 16.72 8.27
C PHE A 224 4.86 16.45 8.29
N TYR A 225 5.24 15.25 7.83
CA TYR A 225 6.63 14.82 7.72
C TYR A 225 6.83 14.13 6.36
N VAL A 226 7.99 14.33 5.76
CA VAL A 226 8.36 13.63 4.52
C VAL A 226 9.60 12.79 4.77
N LYS A 227 9.55 11.52 4.40
CA LYS A 227 10.71 10.63 4.40
C LYS A 227 10.95 10.11 2.99
N LYS A 228 12.20 10.13 2.58
CA LYS A 228 12.67 9.55 1.34
C LYS A 228 13.61 8.40 1.65
N SER A 229 13.15 7.18 1.43
CA SER A 229 13.90 5.95 1.74
C SER A 229 14.81 5.51 0.62
N HIS A 230 14.53 5.94 -0.63
CA HIS A 230 15.32 5.62 -1.81
C HIS A 230 15.60 6.87 -2.68
N PRO A 231 16.78 7.01 -3.34
CA PRO A 231 17.13 8.21 -4.12
C PRO A 231 16.15 8.60 -5.23
N VAL A 232 15.49 7.62 -5.86
CA VAL A 232 14.58 7.83 -7.00
C VAL A 232 13.13 7.57 -6.62
N PHE A 233 12.88 6.52 -5.84
CA PHE A 233 11.55 6.04 -5.45
C PHE A 233 11.32 6.25 -3.97
N GLU A 234 10.15 5.88 -3.47
CA GLU A 234 9.85 5.73 -2.05
C GLU A 234 9.92 7.03 -1.23
N THR A 235 9.19 8.02 -1.70
CA THR A 235 8.93 9.22 -0.91
C THR A 235 7.55 9.07 -0.26
N VAL A 236 7.53 9.09 1.08
CA VAL A 236 6.31 8.95 1.87
C VAL A 236 6.04 10.23 2.64
N LEU A 237 4.80 10.70 2.54
CA LEU A 237 4.26 11.78 3.36
C LEU A 237 3.52 11.17 4.55
N TYR A 238 3.90 11.57 5.75
CA TYR A 238 3.23 11.22 6.99
C TYR A 238 2.45 12.41 7.52
N GLY A 239 1.31 12.14 8.14
CA GLY A 239 0.51 13.14 8.83
C GLY A 239 -0.10 12.61 10.11
N ARG A 240 -0.21 13.50 11.10
CA ARG A 240 -0.91 13.22 12.36
C ARG A 240 -1.58 14.48 12.89
N PRO A 241 -2.72 14.36 13.57
CA PRO A 241 -3.30 15.47 14.33
C PRO A 241 -2.30 16.00 15.39
N ARG A 242 -2.30 17.32 15.59
CA ARG A 242 -1.58 17.97 16.68
C ARG A 242 -2.25 17.72 18.02
#